data_d0da2f815d2effe996dffe16cc30368c
#
_entry.id   d0da2f815d2effe996dffe16cc30368c
#
_cell.length_a   1.000
_cell.length_b   1.000
_cell.length_c   1.000
_cell.angle_alpha   90.00
_cell.angle_beta   90.00
_cell.angle_gamma   90.00
#
_symmetry.space_group_name_H-M   'P 1'
#
loop_
_entity.id
_entity.type
_entity.pdbx_description
1 polymer ?
#
loop_
_entity_poly.entity_id
_entity_poly.type
_entity_poly.pdbx_seq_one_letter_code
_entity_poly.pdbx_strand_id
1 'polypeptide(L)'
;MRSAHTVEQVRVAEAAAMATLPEGTLMQRAAAGLATSVVDLLGGAYGRRVLLLVGPGDNGGDALYAGAMLARRGASVEAVRVAGRAHAGGLAALAAAGGREVVLGRHRAPEVVIDGIVGIGGRPGLRGEAAAAVETLHGSTFVAVDVPSGVDVDTGRLDGPHVSADLTITFGTHKIAHLVEPAASACGVVQLVDLGLDLPAAGVVALQRHDVAALIRRPGGEAQKYARGVVGVRSGSARYPGAGVLSTSGAATGLVGMVRYAGGAADAVLAAHPEVVVGEGRVQAWVVGSGGDDGAEASLTRALDDDVPLLVDADALQHLPRPLNRPALLTPHAGELAAMLGVRREEVEADQLAFARRAAEEYAAAVLLKGHHTLVAEPGGRVHVTTTGTSWLAVAGAGDVLGGLCGALLASGLSPFDAGAVGSWLHGAAATYASQGGPISAPAVAAALPRVVADLLR
;
A
#
# COMPACT_ATOMS: atom_id res chain seq x y z
N MET A 1 -2.04 7.33 10.97
CA MET A 1 -2.52 6.52 9.83
C MET A 1 -2.75 7.42 8.63
N ARG A 2 -2.57 6.90 7.41
CA ARG A 2 -3.12 7.52 6.19
C ARG A 2 -4.45 6.84 5.91
N SER A 3 -5.55 7.59 6.03
CA SER A 3 -6.91 7.08 5.80
C SER A 3 -7.29 7.28 4.34
N ALA A 4 -7.84 6.26 3.69
CA ALA A 4 -8.35 6.34 2.33
C ALA A 4 -9.86 6.12 2.31
N HIS A 5 -10.57 7.01 1.63
CA HIS A 5 -12.02 7.04 1.58
C HIS A 5 -12.54 6.78 0.16
N THR A 6 -13.76 6.27 0.08
CA THR A 6 -14.46 6.09 -1.20
C THR A 6 -14.92 7.44 -1.75
N VAL A 7 -15.20 7.46 -3.06
CA VAL A 7 -15.76 8.63 -3.75
C VAL A 7 -17.03 9.12 -3.08
N GLU A 8 -17.89 8.22 -2.65
CA GLU A 8 -19.14 8.54 -1.94
C GLU A 8 -18.87 9.26 -0.61
N GLN A 9 -17.94 8.72 0.21
CA GLN A 9 -17.59 9.34 1.49
C GLN A 9 -16.98 10.73 1.31
N VAL A 10 -16.12 10.90 0.31
CA VAL A 10 -15.53 12.21 0.00
C VAL A 10 -16.60 13.21 -0.41
N ARG A 11 -17.49 12.84 -1.33
CA ARG A 11 -18.57 13.73 -1.81
C ARG A 11 -19.52 14.17 -0.68
N VAL A 12 -19.86 13.26 0.22
CA VAL A 12 -20.71 13.60 1.38
C VAL A 12 -20.00 14.61 2.28
N ALA A 13 -18.72 14.41 2.57
CA ALA A 13 -17.94 15.32 3.41
C ALA A 13 -17.73 16.70 2.74
N GLU A 14 -17.45 16.73 1.44
CA GLU A 14 -17.35 17.98 0.66
C GLU A 14 -18.65 18.75 0.64
N ALA A 15 -19.79 18.07 0.39
CA ALA A 15 -21.10 18.70 0.40
C ALA A 15 -21.44 19.32 1.77
N ALA A 16 -21.13 18.63 2.86
CA ALA A 16 -21.31 19.14 4.22
C ALA A 16 -20.43 20.38 4.47
N ALA A 17 -19.17 20.38 4.05
CA ALA A 17 -18.27 21.52 4.16
C ALA A 17 -18.75 22.72 3.32
N MET A 18 -19.15 22.47 2.06
CA MET A 18 -19.67 23.53 1.15
C MET A 18 -20.95 24.19 1.68
N ALA A 19 -21.77 23.50 2.44
CA ALA A 19 -22.96 24.07 3.05
C ALA A 19 -22.66 25.18 4.10
N THR A 20 -21.43 25.19 4.63
CA THR A 20 -21.00 26.12 5.69
C THR A 20 -19.96 27.14 5.24
N LEU A 21 -19.34 26.93 4.09
CA LEU A 21 -18.28 27.78 3.55
C LEU A 21 -18.82 28.66 2.41
N PRO A 22 -18.21 29.85 2.17
CA PRO A 22 -18.48 30.62 0.97
C PRO A 22 -18.25 29.80 -0.31
N GLU A 23 -19.07 30.06 -1.32
CA GLU A 23 -18.97 29.38 -2.63
C GLU A 23 -17.55 29.46 -3.21
N GLY A 24 -17.05 28.35 -3.75
CA GLY A 24 -15.72 28.24 -4.36
C GLY A 24 -14.55 28.11 -3.36
N THR A 25 -14.81 28.17 -2.04
CA THR A 25 -13.71 28.12 -1.04
C THR A 25 -12.88 26.85 -1.15
N LEU A 26 -13.50 25.65 -1.27
CA LEU A 26 -12.77 24.39 -1.37
C LEU A 26 -11.90 24.34 -2.63
N MET A 27 -12.45 24.74 -3.79
CA MET A 27 -11.73 24.81 -5.05
C MET A 27 -10.54 25.79 -4.98
N GLN A 28 -10.68 26.94 -4.35
CA GLN A 28 -9.57 27.89 -4.19
C GLN A 28 -8.47 27.33 -3.26
N ARG A 29 -8.84 26.60 -2.21
CA ARG A 29 -7.85 25.91 -1.33
C ARG A 29 -7.13 24.80 -2.08
N ALA A 30 -7.85 23.97 -2.85
CA ALA A 30 -7.29 22.91 -3.68
C ALA A 30 -6.31 23.48 -4.72
N ALA A 31 -6.76 24.50 -5.48
CA ALA A 31 -5.93 25.16 -6.48
C ALA A 31 -4.68 25.83 -5.89
N ALA A 32 -4.78 26.42 -4.71
CA ALA A 32 -3.63 27.02 -4.02
C ALA A 32 -2.61 25.96 -3.59
N GLY A 33 -3.09 24.83 -3.04
CA GLY A 33 -2.25 23.68 -2.69
C GLY A 33 -1.54 23.11 -3.92
N LEU A 34 -2.28 22.87 -5.00
CA LEU A 34 -1.75 22.40 -6.28
C LEU A 34 -0.67 23.35 -6.82
N ALA A 35 -0.97 24.64 -6.89
CA ALA A 35 -0.01 25.64 -7.39
C ALA A 35 1.26 25.70 -6.55
N THR A 36 1.15 25.57 -5.21
CA THR A 36 2.30 25.56 -4.31
C THR A 36 3.17 24.32 -4.54
N SER A 37 2.56 23.15 -4.62
CA SER A 37 3.28 21.88 -4.87
C SER A 37 4.00 21.89 -6.25
N VAL A 38 3.39 22.49 -7.27
CA VAL A 38 4.04 22.65 -8.59
C VAL A 38 5.21 23.63 -8.51
N VAL A 39 5.09 24.71 -7.75
CA VAL A 39 6.22 25.65 -7.51
C VAL A 39 7.38 24.95 -6.82
N ASP A 40 7.09 24.12 -5.81
CA ASP A 40 8.11 23.36 -5.08
C ASP A 40 8.79 22.33 -6.00
N LEU A 41 8.01 21.61 -6.82
CA LEU A 41 8.54 20.65 -7.79
C LEU A 41 9.48 21.30 -8.81
N LEU A 42 9.11 22.49 -9.31
CA LEU A 42 9.87 23.23 -10.32
C LEU A 42 11.03 24.08 -9.72
N GLY A 43 11.12 24.18 -8.41
CA GLY A 43 12.08 25.08 -7.76
C GLY A 43 11.82 26.56 -8.02
N GLY A 44 10.56 26.94 -8.30
CA GLY A 44 10.09 28.27 -8.62
C GLY A 44 9.18 28.31 -9.83
N ALA A 45 8.38 29.38 -10.01
CA ALA A 45 7.43 29.50 -11.12
C ALA A 45 7.96 30.37 -12.28
N TYR A 46 8.80 31.37 -11.98
CA TYR A 46 9.21 32.37 -12.97
C TYR A 46 9.95 31.73 -14.17
N GLY A 47 9.46 32.00 -15.37
CA GLY A 47 10.03 31.49 -16.63
C GLY A 47 9.74 30.01 -16.92
N ARG A 48 9.07 29.28 -16.02
CA ARG A 48 8.73 27.87 -16.22
C ARG A 48 7.56 27.69 -17.17
N ARG A 49 7.55 26.57 -17.91
CA ARG A 49 6.51 26.23 -18.90
C ARG A 49 5.62 25.13 -18.34
N VAL A 50 4.35 25.46 -18.13
CA VAL A 50 3.33 24.56 -17.58
C VAL A 50 2.23 24.37 -18.61
N LEU A 51 1.90 23.10 -18.87
CA LEU A 51 0.77 22.72 -19.71
C LEU A 51 -0.33 22.12 -18.85
N LEU A 52 -1.56 22.61 -19.01
CA LEU A 52 -2.74 22.06 -18.36
C LEU A 52 -3.51 21.19 -19.35
N LEU A 53 -3.82 19.95 -19.01
CA LEU A 53 -4.84 19.15 -19.68
C LEU A 53 -6.14 19.33 -18.93
N VAL A 54 -7.14 19.94 -19.56
CA VAL A 54 -8.33 20.45 -18.88
C VAL A 54 -9.56 19.70 -19.34
N GLY A 55 -10.20 19.03 -18.38
CA GLY A 55 -11.52 18.43 -18.53
C GLY A 55 -12.69 19.36 -18.15
N PRO A 56 -13.93 18.88 -18.29
CA PRO A 56 -15.15 19.70 -18.12
C PRO A 56 -15.59 19.93 -16.67
N GLY A 57 -15.05 19.16 -15.69
CA GLY A 57 -15.48 19.17 -14.30
C GLY A 57 -14.62 20.03 -13.38
N ASP A 58 -14.83 19.84 -12.07
CA ASP A 58 -14.13 20.58 -11.00
C ASP A 58 -12.62 20.35 -11.02
N ASN A 59 -12.15 19.16 -11.37
CA ASN A 59 -10.75 18.84 -11.51
C ASN A 59 -10.05 19.76 -12.56
N GLY A 60 -10.75 20.01 -13.68
CA GLY A 60 -10.30 21.00 -14.66
C GLY A 60 -10.35 22.44 -14.11
N GLY A 61 -11.31 22.75 -13.26
CA GLY A 61 -11.40 24.00 -12.52
C GLY A 61 -10.19 24.23 -11.61
N ASP A 62 -9.85 23.24 -10.79
CA ASP A 62 -8.68 23.28 -9.90
C ASP A 62 -7.40 23.51 -10.68
N ALA A 63 -7.19 22.77 -11.80
CA ALA A 63 -6.04 22.95 -12.69
C ALA A 63 -5.97 24.38 -13.27
N LEU A 64 -7.11 24.93 -13.72
CA LEU A 64 -7.18 26.26 -14.30
C LEU A 64 -6.90 27.38 -13.28
N TYR A 65 -7.47 27.28 -12.08
CA TYR A 65 -7.18 28.25 -11.01
C TYR A 65 -5.75 28.15 -10.52
N ALA A 66 -5.19 26.93 -10.37
CA ALA A 66 -3.77 26.74 -10.07
C ALA A 66 -2.88 27.32 -11.17
N GLY A 67 -3.22 27.06 -12.44
CA GLY A 67 -2.55 27.65 -13.59
C GLY A 67 -2.55 29.17 -13.58
N ALA A 68 -3.68 29.80 -13.21
CA ALA A 68 -3.78 31.25 -13.03
C ALA A 68 -2.84 31.76 -11.91
N MET A 69 -2.73 31.04 -10.80
CA MET A 69 -1.82 31.36 -9.70
C MET A 69 -0.35 31.23 -10.14
N LEU A 70 -0.02 30.20 -10.90
CA LEU A 70 1.34 30.02 -11.48
C LEU A 70 1.68 31.11 -12.49
N ALA A 71 0.74 31.48 -13.36
CA ALA A 71 0.92 32.56 -14.33
C ALA A 71 1.19 33.92 -13.65
N ARG A 72 0.46 34.26 -12.58
CA ARG A 72 0.70 35.47 -11.77
C ARG A 72 2.09 35.46 -11.12
N ARG A 73 2.68 34.28 -10.91
CA ARG A 73 4.06 34.13 -10.38
C ARG A 73 5.12 34.07 -11.49
N GLY A 74 4.72 34.34 -12.75
CA GLY A 74 5.62 34.47 -13.90
C GLY A 74 5.85 33.18 -14.69
N ALA A 75 5.08 32.12 -14.49
CA ALA A 75 5.09 30.93 -15.34
C ALA A 75 4.42 31.21 -16.69
N SER A 76 4.91 30.58 -17.76
CA SER A 76 4.21 30.49 -19.05
C SER A 76 3.23 29.33 -19.01
N VAL A 77 1.94 29.63 -18.84
CA VAL A 77 0.90 28.61 -18.69
C VAL A 77 0.06 28.51 -19.94
N GLU A 78 -0.02 27.31 -20.51
CA GLU A 78 -0.88 26.96 -21.64
C GLU A 78 -1.89 25.90 -21.23
N ALA A 79 -3.12 25.96 -21.74
CA ALA A 79 -4.17 24.99 -21.45
C ALA A 79 -4.69 24.34 -22.73
N VAL A 80 -4.79 23.02 -22.74
CA VAL A 80 -5.41 22.21 -23.77
C VAL A 80 -6.72 21.65 -23.24
N ARG A 81 -7.85 22.00 -23.86
CA ARG A 81 -9.13 21.33 -23.56
C ARG A 81 -9.14 19.95 -24.23
N VAL A 82 -9.36 18.92 -23.43
CA VAL A 82 -9.50 17.53 -23.91
C VAL A 82 -10.98 17.09 -23.99
N ALA A 83 -11.89 18.05 -23.86
CA ALA A 83 -13.33 17.88 -24.03
C ALA A 83 -13.91 19.24 -24.49
N GLY A 84 -15.10 19.22 -25.11
CA GLY A 84 -15.72 20.43 -25.67
C GLY A 84 -16.09 21.54 -24.66
N ARG A 85 -16.00 21.26 -23.35
CA ARG A 85 -16.31 22.20 -22.26
C ARG A 85 -15.14 22.27 -21.27
N ALA A 86 -15.06 23.38 -20.53
CA ALA A 86 -14.14 23.57 -19.41
C ALA A 86 -14.83 24.47 -18.36
N HIS A 87 -14.28 24.55 -17.15
CA HIS A 87 -14.77 25.41 -16.08
C HIS A 87 -14.62 26.90 -16.46
N ALA A 88 -15.75 27.58 -16.70
CA ALA A 88 -15.79 28.93 -17.27
C ALA A 88 -15.02 29.95 -16.39
N GLY A 89 -15.24 29.95 -15.07
CA GLY A 89 -14.54 30.81 -14.13
C GLY A 89 -13.02 30.57 -14.10
N GLY A 90 -12.61 29.31 -14.19
CA GLY A 90 -11.18 28.94 -14.25
C GLY A 90 -10.50 29.42 -15.55
N LEU A 91 -11.14 29.28 -16.72
CA LEU A 91 -10.65 29.82 -17.98
C LEU A 91 -10.51 31.35 -17.94
N ALA A 92 -11.50 32.04 -17.41
CA ALA A 92 -11.46 33.49 -17.25
C ALA A 92 -10.32 33.92 -16.33
N ALA A 93 -10.13 33.21 -15.20
CA ALA A 93 -9.03 33.48 -14.26
C ALA A 93 -7.65 33.23 -14.88
N LEU A 94 -7.49 32.15 -15.65
CA LEU A 94 -6.25 31.85 -16.38
C LEU A 94 -5.93 32.94 -17.41
N ALA A 95 -6.90 33.33 -18.24
CA ALA A 95 -6.74 34.39 -19.25
C ALA A 95 -6.38 35.73 -18.61
N ALA A 96 -7.06 36.13 -17.53
CA ALA A 96 -6.78 37.34 -16.76
C ALA A 96 -5.37 37.35 -16.14
N ALA A 97 -4.79 36.17 -15.87
CA ALA A 97 -3.44 36.01 -15.36
C ALA A 97 -2.36 35.94 -16.46
N GLY A 98 -2.75 36.01 -17.75
CA GLY A 98 -1.82 35.96 -18.89
C GLY A 98 -1.56 34.54 -19.43
N GLY A 99 -2.24 33.52 -18.90
CA GLY A 99 -2.25 32.19 -19.51
C GLY A 99 -3.13 32.14 -20.76
N ARG A 100 -2.96 31.12 -21.58
CA ARG A 100 -3.70 31.02 -22.85
C ARG A 100 -4.16 29.60 -23.16
N GLU A 101 -5.25 29.48 -23.86
CA GLU A 101 -5.71 28.23 -24.43
C GLU A 101 -4.96 27.96 -25.75
N VAL A 102 -4.59 26.70 -25.97
CA VAL A 102 -3.90 26.22 -27.15
C VAL A 102 -4.46 24.90 -27.64
N VAL A 103 -4.22 24.57 -28.91
CA VAL A 103 -4.56 23.23 -29.43
C VAL A 103 -3.41 22.27 -29.13
N LEU A 104 -3.73 21.02 -28.85
CA LEU A 104 -2.74 19.96 -28.69
C LEU A 104 -1.76 19.92 -29.89
N GLY A 105 -0.47 19.78 -29.63
CA GLY A 105 0.59 19.82 -30.65
C GLY A 105 1.02 21.23 -31.06
N ARG A 106 0.32 22.30 -30.65
CA ARG A 106 0.73 23.69 -30.84
C ARG A 106 1.23 24.39 -29.58
N HIS A 107 1.29 23.62 -28.45
CA HIS A 107 1.86 24.09 -27.20
C HIS A 107 3.39 24.13 -27.26
N ARG A 108 4.01 24.93 -26.39
CA ARG A 108 5.44 24.89 -26.15
C ARG A 108 5.78 23.60 -25.39
N ALA A 109 7.00 23.08 -25.58
CA ALA A 109 7.45 21.91 -24.78
C ALA A 109 7.35 22.23 -23.28
N PRO A 110 6.48 21.55 -22.53
CA PRO A 110 6.27 21.82 -21.11
C PRO A 110 7.41 21.24 -20.26
N GLU A 111 7.66 21.84 -19.11
CA GLU A 111 8.50 21.25 -18.05
C GLU A 111 7.64 20.39 -17.11
N VAL A 112 6.35 20.72 -17.03
CA VAL A 112 5.36 19.92 -16.29
C VAL A 112 4.01 19.97 -17.00
N VAL A 113 3.32 18.84 -17.00
CA VAL A 113 1.93 18.69 -17.46
C VAL A 113 1.05 18.48 -16.23
N ILE A 114 0.05 19.33 -16.05
CA ILE A 114 -0.96 19.17 -14.99
C ILE A 114 -2.16 18.43 -15.59
N ASP A 115 -2.42 17.25 -15.08
CA ASP A 115 -3.56 16.42 -15.42
C ASP A 115 -4.80 16.85 -14.61
N GLY A 116 -5.57 17.74 -15.17
CA GLY A 116 -6.90 18.16 -14.70
C GLY A 116 -8.04 17.61 -15.55
N ILE A 117 -7.86 16.44 -16.19
CA ILE A 117 -8.86 15.88 -17.13
C ILE A 117 -10.07 15.42 -16.35
N VAL A 118 -9.88 14.52 -15.34
CA VAL A 118 -10.97 14.00 -14.53
C VAL A 118 -10.46 13.55 -13.16
N GLY A 119 -11.16 13.94 -12.08
CA GLY A 119 -10.90 13.50 -10.71
C GLY A 119 -11.83 12.35 -10.29
N ILE A 120 -12.26 12.35 -9.03
CA ILE A 120 -13.09 11.29 -8.41
C ILE A 120 -14.45 11.05 -9.13
N GLY A 121 -14.88 11.92 -10.02
CA GLY A 121 -16.09 11.75 -10.83
C GLY A 121 -15.89 10.97 -12.12
N GLY A 122 -14.66 10.51 -12.40
CA GLY A 122 -14.28 9.83 -13.62
C GLY A 122 -14.78 8.39 -13.71
N ARG A 123 -14.68 7.86 -14.94
CA ARG A 123 -14.80 6.42 -15.18
C ARG A 123 -13.43 5.86 -15.55
N PRO A 124 -13.10 4.61 -15.19
CA PRO A 124 -11.86 3.98 -15.60
C PRO A 124 -11.66 3.97 -17.11
N GLY A 125 -10.42 4.18 -17.53
CA GLY A 125 -10.00 4.23 -18.93
C GLY A 125 -10.32 5.55 -19.62
N LEU A 126 -9.27 6.28 -20.05
CA LEU A 126 -9.40 7.47 -20.89
C LEU A 126 -9.82 7.12 -22.31
N ARG A 127 -10.52 8.04 -22.98
CA ARG A 127 -11.04 7.86 -24.33
C ARG A 127 -10.87 9.12 -25.18
N GLY A 128 -10.90 8.94 -26.52
CA GLY A 128 -10.90 10.06 -27.47
C GLY A 128 -9.72 11.01 -27.31
N GLU A 129 -10.00 12.30 -27.30
CA GLU A 129 -8.99 13.36 -27.21
C GLU A 129 -8.14 13.31 -25.94
N ALA A 130 -8.73 12.87 -24.82
CA ALA A 130 -8.01 12.73 -23.54
C ALA A 130 -6.92 11.65 -23.62
N ALA A 131 -7.27 10.48 -24.17
CA ALA A 131 -6.29 9.40 -24.35
C ALA A 131 -5.19 9.81 -25.34
N ALA A 132 -5.54 10.45 -26.45
CA ALA A 132 -4.59 10.94 -27.44
C ALA A 132 -3.65 12.02 -26.87
N ALA A 133 -4.17 12.90 -25.99
CA ALA A 133 -3.35 13.92 -25.34
C ALA A 133 -2.30 13.31 -24.41
N VAL A 134 -2.69 12.33 -23.59
CA VAL A 134 -1.77 11.64 -22.69
C VAL A 134 -0.69 10.88 -23.47
N GLU A 135 -1.07 10.17 -24.52
CA GLU A 135 -0.12 9.46 -25.39
C GLU A 135 0.87 10.42 -26.09
N THR A 136 0.38 11.57 -26.59
CA THR A 136 1.23 12.59 -27.25
C THR A 136 2.27 13.18 -26.30
N LEU A 137 1.96 13.24 -24.99
CA LEU A 137 2.80 13.83 -23.95
C LEU A 137 3.57 12.77 -23.16
N HIS A 138 3.57 11.52 -23.61
CA HIS A 138 4.31 10.44 -22.96
C HIS A 138 5.79 10.84 -22.74
N GLY A 139 6.31 10.55 -21.55
CA GLY A 139 7.67 10.93 -21.14
C GLY A 139 7.81 12.36 -20.60
N SER A 140 6.72 13.14 -20.54
CA SER A 140 6.69 14.41 -19.78
C SER A 140 6.52 14.13 -18.29
N THR A 141 6.93 15.08 -17.45
CA THR A 141 6.61 15.06 -16.01
C THR A 141 5.13 15.39 -15.79
N PHE A 142 4.37 14.45 -15.24
CA PHE A 142 2.94 14.62 -14.96
C PHE A 142 2.67 14.91 -13.48
N VAL A 143 1.86 15.93 -13.22
CA VAL A 143 1.24 16.20 -11.91
C VAL A 143 -0.25 15.98 -12.02
N ALA A 144 -0.75 14.94 -11.36
CA ALA A 144 -2.19 14.66 -11.34
C ALA A 144 -2.93 15.49 -10.29
N VAL A 145 -4.09 16.01 -10.69
CA VAL A 145 -5.01 16.72 -9.81
C VAL A 145 -5.95 15.71 -9.19
N ASP A 146 -5.87 15.57 -7.89
CA ASP A 146 -6.66 14.68 -7.03
C ASP A 146 -6.37 13.19 -7.24
N VAL A 147 -6.54 12.65 -8.43
CA VAL A 147 -6.20 11.29 -8.85
C VAL A 147 -5.73 11.30 -10.29
N PRO A 148 -4.82 10.39 -10.72
CA PRO A 148 -4.47 10.28 -12.13
C PRO A 148 -5.73 9.95 -12.95
N SER A 149 -5.93 10.66 -14.05
CA SER A 149 -7.11 10.48 -14.88
C SER A 149 -7.13 9.11 -15.54
N GLY A 150 -8.25 8.41 -15.42
CA GLY A 150 -8.44 7.07 -15.99
C GLY A 150 -8.26 5.91 -15.02
N VAL A 151 -7.86 6.15 -13.77
CA VAL A 151 -7.82 5.09 -12.73
C VAL A 151 -9.22 4.86 -12.12
N ASP A 152 -9.48 3.67 -11.61
CA ASP A 152 -10.65 3.40 -10.77
C ASP A 152 -10.34 3.81 -9.33
N VAL A 153 -11.03 4.84 -8.87
CA VAL A 153 -10.74 5.51 -7.59
C VAL A 153 -11.05 4.63 -6.38
N ASP A 154 -12.10 3.83 -6.45
CA ASP A 154 -12.63 3.05 -5.32
C ASP A 154 -12.09 1.61 -5.25
N THR A 155 -11.52 1.11 -6.34
CA THR A 155 -10.99 -0.26 -6.40
C THR A 155 -9.48 -0.33 -6.58
N GLY A 156 -8.87 0.71 -7.16
CA GLY A 156 -7.46 0.70 -7.55
C GLY A 156 -7.19 -0.05 -8.86
N ARG A 157 -8.22 -0.37 -9.65
CA ARG A 157 -8.08 -1.03 -10.96
C ARG A 157 -7.64 -0.06 -12.05
N LEU A 158 -7.02 -0.64 -13.10
CA LEU A 158 -6.65 0.06 -14.32
C LEU A 158 -7.35 -0.61 -15.51
N ASP A 159 -8.44 -0.03 -15.98
CA ASP A 159 -9.26 -0.58 -17.08
C ASP A 159 -9.06 0.23 -18.37
N GLY A 160 -7.83 0.31 -18.86
CA GLY A 160 -7.49 0.99 -20.12
C GLY A 160 -6.49 2.14 -19.99
N PRO A 161 -6.41 3.04 -20.99
CA PRO A 161 -5.49 4.18 -20.97
C PRO A 161 -5.72 5.09 -19.75
N HIS A 162 -4.66 5.46 -19.08
CA HIS A 162 -4.66 6.31 -17.88
C HIS A 162 -3.40 7.18 -17.83
N VAL A 163 -3.40 8.16 -16.97
CA VAL A 163 -2.21 8.96 -16.66
C VAL A 163 -1.35 8.19 -15.66
N SER A 164 -0.06 8.10 -15.93
CA SER A 164 0.95 7.72 -14.94
C SER A 164 1.62 9.01 -14.47
N ALA A 165 1.34 9.43 -13.26
CA ALA A 165 1.83 10.67 -12.69
C ALA A 165 3.15 10.44 -11.92
N ASP A 166 4.04 11.44 -11.96
CA ASP A 166 5.21 11.50 -11.08
C ASP A 166 4.81 12.00 -9.69
N LEU A 167 3.78 12.87 -9.64
CA LEU A 167 3.26 13.47 -8.43
C LEU A 167 1.74 13.58 -8.54
N THR A 168 1.02 13.17 -7.51
CA THR A 168 -0.42 13.38 -7.37
C THR A 168 -0.68 14.31 -6.19
N ILE A 169 -1.42 15.40 -6.42
CA ILE A 169 -1.85 16.32 -5.38
C ILE A 169 -3.32 16.03 -5.08
N THR A 170 -3.57 15.39 -3.95
CA THR A 170 -4.92 15.00 -3.55
C THR A 170 -5.47 15.93 -2.46
N PHE A 171 -6.78 16.05 -2.38
CA PHE A 171 -7.46 17.03 -1.55
C PHE A 171 -8.32 16.38 -0.47
N GLY A 172 -8.25 16.93 0.74
CA GLY A 172 -9.04 16.54 1.91
C GLY A 172 -8.66 15.19 2.51
N THR A 173 -8.51 14.17 1.68
CA THR A 173 -8.12 12.81 2.12
C THR A 173 -7.52 12.00 0.98
N HIS A 174 -6.79 10.92 1.32
CA HIS A 174 -6.42 9.92 0.30
C HIS A 174 -7.67 9.18 -0.21
N LYS A 175 -7.62 8.76 -1.47
CA LYS A 175 -8.58 7.84 -2.08
C LYS A 175 -7.96 6.44 -2.12
N ILE A 176 -8.78 5.41 -2.29
CA ILE A 176 -8.33 4.01 -2.28
C ILE A 176 -7.27 3.77 -3.35
N ALA A 177 -7.43 4.34 -4.54
CA ALA A 177 -6.47 4.26 -5.63
C ALA A 177 -5.04 4.76 -5.28
N HIS A 178 -4.88 5.63 -4.27
CA HIS A 178 -3.56 6.09 -3.83
C HIS A 178 -2.78 5.05 -3.03
N LEU A 179 -3.45 4.03 -2.52
CA LEU A 179 -2.86 3.01 -1.65
C LEU A 179 -2.85 1.62 -2.29
N VAL A 180 -3.82 1.32 -3.16
CA VAL A 180 -4.07 -0.03 -3.69
C VAL A 180 -3.56 -0.15 -5.12
N GLU A 181 -2.78 -1.21 -5.36
CA GLU A 181 -2.30 -1.55 -6.70
C GLU A 181 -3.41 -2.16 -7.57
N PRO A 182 -3.33 -1.97 -8.89
CA PRO A 182 -2.24 -1.34 -9.66
C PRO A 182 -2.28 0.20 -9.76
N ALA A 183 -3.37 0.86 -9.35
CA ALA A 183 -3.52 2.31 -9.48
C ALA A 183 -2.52 3.11 -8.61
N ALA A 184 -2.11 2.58 -7.45
CA ALA A 184 -1.15 3.26 -6.59
C ALA A 184 0.19 3.53 -7.31
N SER A 185 0.65 2.59 -8.15
CA SER A 185 1.83 2.78 -8.98
C SER A 185 1.66 3.90 -10.02
N ALA A 186 0.44 4.14 -10.52
CA ALA A 186 0.14 5.23 -11.44
C ALA A 186 0.06 6.60 -10.75
N CYS A 187 -0.06 6.65 -9.42
CA CYS A 187 -0.17 7.90 -8.67
C CYS A 187 1.17 8.58 -8.40
N GLY A 188 2.30 7.88 -8.54
CA GLY A 188 3.61 8.40 -8.16
C GLY A 188 3.68 8.80 -6.68
N VAL A 189 4.35 9.89 -6.39
CA VAL A 189 4.36 10.46 -5.02
C VAL A 189 3.02 11.14 -4.75
N VAL A 190 2.34 10.76 -3.66
CA VAL A 190 1.04 11.36 -3.30
C VAL A 190 1.22 12.37 -2.19
N GLN A 191 0.84 13.63 -2.46
CA GLN A 191 0.83 14.73 -1.49
C GLN A 191 -0.61 15.14 -1.16
N LEU A 192 -0.95 15.14 0.13
CA LEU A 192 -2.26 15.55 0.62
C LEU A 192 -2.28 17.05 0.94
N VAL A 193 -3.27 17.75 0.39
CA VAL A 193 -3.67 19.09 0.80
C VAL A 193 -4.89 18.96 1.70
N ASP A 194 -4.74 19.29 2.97
CA ASP A 194 -5.86 19.24 3.93
C ASP A 194 -6.87 20.36 3.63
N LEU A 195 -8.12 19.97 3.43
CA LEU A 195 -9.25 20.90 3.25
C LEU A 195 -10.09 21.11 4.51
N GLY A 196 -9.79 20.38 5.59
CA GLY A 196 -10.56 20.42 6.84
C GLY A 196 -11.91 19.71 6.74
N LEU A 197 -11.98 18.60 5.98
CA LEU A 197 -13.20 17.81 5.85
C LEU A 197 -13.44 16.94 7.08
N ASP A 198 -14.68 16.86 7.52
CA ASP A 198 -15.12 15.89 8.54
C ASP A 198 -15.45 14.55 7.86
N LEU A 199 -14.60 13.55 8.06
CA LEU A 199 -14.63 12.29 7.36
C LEU A 199 -14.98 11.14 8.32
N PRO A 200 -15.74 10.13 7.88
CA PRO A 200 -16.03 8.94 8.67
C PRO A 200 -14.77 8.10 8.86
N ALA A 201 -14.85 7.07 9.72
CA ALA A 201 -13.77 6.08 9.83
C ALA A 201 -13.52 5.39 8.48
N ALA A 202 -12.26 5.33 8.07
CA ALA A 202 -11.86 4.74 6.79
C ALA A 202 -11.83 3.21 6.87
N GLY A 203 -12.34 2.55 5.83
CA GLY A 203 -12.25 1.09 5.68
C GLY A 203 -10.90 0.61 5.15
N VAL A 204 -10.11 1.51 4.55
CA VAL A 204 -8.75 1.24 4.04
C VAL A 204 -7.79 2.26 4.64
N VAL A 205 -6.74 1.77 5.31
CA VAL A 205 -5.76 2.64 5.97
C VAL A 205 -4.34 2.13 5.78
N ALA A 206 -3.36 3.04 5.70
CA ALA A 206 -1.95 2.69 5.75
C ALA A 206 -1.34 3.15 7.08
N LEU A 207 -0.81 2.19 7.85
CA LEU A 207 -0.16 2.48 9.12
C LEU A 207 1.09 3.33 8.90
N GLN A 208 1.31 4.27 9.80
CA GLN A 208 2.51 5.10 9.84
C GLN A 208 3.39 4.67 11.03
N ARG A 209 4.61 5.19 11.08
CA ARG A 209 5.58 4.86 12.12
C ARG A 209 5.01 4.85 13.55
N HIS A 210 4.27 5.90 13.92
CA HIS A 210 3.70 6.04 15.27
C HIS A 210 2.60 5.01 15.57
N ASP A 211 1.82 4.62 14.55
CA ASP A 211 0.76 3.62 14.70
C ASP A 211 1.37 2.24 14.96
N VAL A 212 2.41 1.88 14.20
CA VAL A 212 3.14 0.62 14.37
C VAL A 212 3.83 0.58 15.73
N ALA A 213 4.47 1.68 16.15
CA ALA A 213 5.10 1.78 17.47
C ALA A 213 4.13 1.55 18.62
N ALA A 214 2.89 2.05 18.49
CA ALA A 214 1.84 1.89 19.51
C ALA A 214 1.35 0.43 19.64
N LEU A 215 1.45 -0.37 18.59
CA LEU A 215 1.04 -1.78 18.59
C LEU A 215 2.14 -2.72 19.12
N ILE A 216 3.40 -2.31 19.16
CA ILE A 216 4.50 -3.15 19.66
C ILE A 216 4.53 -3.11 21.18
N ARG A 217 4.35 -4.28 21.80
CA ARG A 217 4.41 -4.44 23.25
C ARG A 217 5.85 -4.36 23.75
N ARG A 218 6.15 -3.35 24.57
CA ARG A 218 7.45 -3.24 25.25
C ARG A 218 7.46 -4.15 26.49
N PRO A 219 8.51 -4.97 26.72
CA PRO A 219 8.62 -5.74 27.93
C PRO A 219 8.83 -4.81 29.14
N GLY A 220 8.11 -5.08 30.22
CA GLY A 220 8.32 -4.38 31.50
C GLY A 220 9.47 -4.98 32.30
N GLY A 221 9.79 -4.38 33.46
CA GLY A 221 10.90 -4.82 34.32
C GLY A 221 10.76 -6.27 34.85
N GLU A 222 9.52 -6.76 35.00
CA GLU A 222 9.20 -8.14 35.45
C GLU A 222 9.01 -9.13 34.28
N ALA A 223 9.45 -8.77 33.07
CA ALA A 223 9.24 -9.58 31.88
C ALA A 223 9.96 -10.93 31.98
N GLN A 224 9.21 -12.01 31.71
CA GLN A 224 9.74 -13.38 31.63
C GLN A 224 9.55 -13.95 30.24
N LYS A 225 10.47 -14.84 29.82
CA LYS A 225 10.48 -15.39 28.44
C LYS A 225 9.13 -16.01 28.03
N TYR A 226 8.45 -16.71 28.90
CA TYR A 226 7.15 -17.34 28.59
C TYR A 226 6.00 -16.31 28.53
N ALA A 227 6.06 -15.26 29.34
CA ALA A 227 5.07 -14.18 29.33
C ALA A 227 5.17 -13.26 28.09
N ARG A 228 6.35 -13.23 27.46
CA ARG A 228 6.58 -12.50 26.20
C ARG A 228 6.10 -13.27 24.98
N GLY A 229 5.65 -14.50 25.13
CA GLY A 229 5.19 -15.38 24.07
C GLY A 229 6.25 -16.36 23.58
N VAL A 230 5.78 -17.49 23.09
CA VAL A 230 6.57 -18.54 22.42
C VAL A 230 5.97 -18.75 21.04
N VAL A 231 6.74 -18.52 19.99
CA VAL A 231 6.31 -18.84 18.63
C VAL A 231 6.86 -20.20 18.22
N GLY A 232 6.01 -21.04 17.64
CA GLY A 232 6.40 -22.30 17.02
C GLY A 232 6.58 -22.14 15.51
N VAL A 233 7.64 -22.74 14.95
CA VAL A 233 7.92 -22.71 13.53
C VAL A 233 7.94 -24.15 12.99
N ARG A 234 7.04 -24.45 12.04
CA ARG A 234 6.92 -25.70 11.28
C ARG A 234 7.15 -25.45 9.79
N SER A 235 8.26 -24.80 9.47
CA SER A 235 8.69 -24.46 8.12
C SER A 235 9.97 -25.22 7.78
N GLY A 236 10.23 -25.41 6.48
CA GLY A 236 11.42 -26.10 6.00
C GLY A 236 11.32 -27.63 6.06
N SER A 237 12.00 -28.25 5.13
CA SER A 237 12.15 -29.70 4.98
C SER A 237 13.63 -30.04 4.71
N ALA A 238 13.95 -31.33 4.61
CA ALA A 238 15.29 -31.77 4.22
C ALA A 238 15.68 -31.24 2.81
N ARG A 239 14.68 -31.04 1.93
CA ARG A 239 14.86 -30.50 0.59
C ARG A 239 15.02 -28.97 0.59
N TYR A 240 14.32 -28.28 1.48
CA TYR A 240 14.31 -26.81 1.57
C TYR A 240 14.67 -26.32 2.99
N PRO A 241 15.87 -26.65 3.50
CA PRO A 241 16.25 -26.28 4.87
C PRO A 241 16.36 -24.78 5.08
N GLY A 242 16.68 -24.02 4.00
CA GLY A 242 16.76 -22.57 4.03
C GLY A 242 15.46 -21.87 4.44
N ALA A 243 14.29 -22.41 4.07
CA ALA A 243 13.01 -21.87 4.47
C ALA A 243 12.82 -21.94 6.00
N GLY A 244 13.21 -23.07 6.63
CA GLY A 244 13.22 -23.22 8.08
C GLY A 244 14.12 -22.21 8.78
N VAL A 245 15.34 -22.02 8.25
CA VAL A 245 16.30 -21.03 8.78
C VAL A 245 15.76 -19.60 8.65
N LEU A 246 15.23 -19.21 7.50
CA LEU A 246 14.73 -17.86 7.25
C LEU A 246 13.47 -17.53 8.05
N SER A 247 12.52 -18.47 8.15
CA SER A 247 11.34 -18.32 9.02
C SER A 247 11.75 -18.16 10.48
N THR A 248 12.73 -18.97 10.92
CA THR A 248 13.27 -18.86 12.28
C THR A 248 13.98 -17.51 12.48
N SER A 249 14.74 -17.03 11.50
CA SER A 249 15.41 -15.72 11.56
C SER A 249 14.40 -14.57 11.70
N GLY A 250 13.28 -14.63 10.96
CA GLY A 250 12.18 -13.67 11.10
C GLY A 250 11.51 -13.72 12.47
N ALA A 251 11.39 -14.91 13.05
CA ALA A 251 10.81 -15.11 14.37
C ALA A 251 11.74 -14.71 15.53
N ALA A 252 13.04 -14.91 15.40
CA ALA A 252 14.06 -14.70 16.44
C ALA A 252 14.52 -13.23 16.60
N THR A 253 13.63 -12.27 16.27
CA THR A 253 13.91 -10.83 16.30
C THR A 253 13.87 -10.20 17.69
N GLY A 254 13.59 -10.99 18.73
CA GLY A 254 13.47 -10.51 20.10
C GLY A 254 12.10 -9.93 20.46
N LEU A 255 11.13 -9.94 19.55
CA LEU A 255 9.73 -9.54 19.83
C LEU A 255 8.98 -10.54 20.74
N VAL A 256 9.41 -11.80 20.74
CA VAL A 256 8.94 -12.86 21.64
C VAL A 256 10.05 -13.31 22.58
N GLY A 257 9.67 -14.05 23.62
CA GLY A 257 10.61 -14.56 24.61
C GLY A 257 11.29 -15.86 24.21
N MET A 258 10.72 -16.63 23.25
CA MET A 258 11.27 -17.91 22.79
C MET A 258 10.77 -18.25 21.38
N VAL A 259 11.65 -18.84 20.60
CA VAL A 259 11.30 -19.52 19.35
C VAL A 259 11.44 -21.02 19.54
N ARG A 260 10.44 -21.79 19.14
CA ARG A 260 10.44 -23.23 19.11
C ARG A 260 10.41 -23.71 17.67
N TYR A 261 11.32 -24.59 17.30
CA TYR A 261 11.36 -25.13 15.95
C TYR A 261 10.91 -26.61 15.95
N ALA A 262 9.91 -26.92 15.13
CA ALA A 262 9.35 -28.27 14.98
C ALA A 262 9.23 -28.68 13.49
N GLY A 263 10.05 -28.09 12.62
CA GLY A 263 10.14 -28.43 11.18
C GLY A 263 11.21 -29.46 10.87
N GLY A 264 11.39 -29.75 9.56
CA GLY A 264 12.28 -30.81 9.06
C GLY A 264 13.75 -30.43 8.91
N ALA A 265 14.17 -29.21 9.31
CA ALA A 265 15.54 -28.70 9.12
C ALA A 265 16.25 -28.34 10.44
N ALA A 266 16.05 -29.14 11.50
CA ALA A 266 16.50 -28.83 12.86
C ALA A 266 18.00 -28.52 12.96
N ASP A 267 18.85 -29.32 12.33
CA ASP A 267 20.31 -29.15 12.37
C ASP A 267 20.74 -27.81 11.75
N ALA A 268 20.15 -27.45 10.60
CA ALA A 268 20.44 -26.19 9.93
C ALA A 268 19.97 -24.97 10.74
N VAL A 269 18.80 -25.09 11.38
CA VAL A 269 18.26 -24.05 12.26
C VAL A 269 19.14 -23.88 13.49
N LEU A 270 19.53 -24.97 14.18
CA LEU A 270 20.43 -24.88 15.35
C LEU A 270 21.83 -24.34 15.01
N ALA A 271 22.33 -24.64 13.81
CA ALA A 271 23.60 -24.08 13.36
C ALA A 271 23.54 -22.57 13.18
N ALA A 272 22.40 -22.03 12.75
CA ALA A 272 22.19 -20.59 12.54
C ALA A 272 21.66 -19.87 13.79
N HIS A 273 20.87 -20.56 14.61
CA HIS A 273 20.14 -20.02 15.77
C HIS A 273 20.26 -20.95 16.98
N PRO A 274 21.42 -20.95 17.69
CA PRO A 274 21.64 -21.83 18.83
C PRO A 274 20.73 -21.55 20.04
N GLU A 275 20.06 -20.39 20.07
CA GLU A 275 19.10 -20.00 21.10
C GLU A 275 17.70 -20.64 20.93
N VAL A 276 17.44 -21.29 19.78
CA VAL A 276 16.15 -21.89 19.45
C VAL A 276 15.97 -23.24 20.15
N VAL A 277 14.77 -23.50 20.64
CA VAL A 277 14.41 -24.78 21.25
C VAL A 277 13.79 -25.70 20.19
N VAL A 278 14.47 -26.81 19.89
CA VAL A 278 13.95 -27.79 18.93
C VAL A 278 12.98 -28.77 19.60
N GLY A 279 11.95 -29.16 18.86
CA GLY A 279 10.94 -30.17 19.24
C GLY A 279 9.59 -29.58 19.64
N GLU A 280 8.65 -30.47 19.86
CA GLU A 280 7.27 -30.14 20.26
C GLU A 280 7.20 -29.48 21.63
N GLY A 281 6.11 -28.77 21.90
CA GLY A 281 5.83 -28.16 23.17
C GLY A 281 4.91 -26.95 23.07
N ARG A 282 4.56 -26.38 24.21
CA ARG A 282 3.61 -25.27 24.28
C ARG A 282 4.11 -24.04 23.53
N VAL A 283 3.23 -23.48 22.70
CA VAL A 283 3.41 -22.21 21.96
C VAL A 283 2.18 -21.32 22.12
N GLN A 284 2.28 -20.08 21.72
CA GLN A 284 1.16 -19.11 21.65
C GLN A 284 0.73 -18.82 20.20
N ALA A 285 1.53 -19.22 19.21
CA ALA A 285 1.15 -19.22 17.79
C ALA A 285 2.05 -20.18 17.01
N TRP A 286 1.56 -20.74 15.91
CA TRP A 286 2.33 -21.52 14.96
C TRP A 286 2.53 -20.77 13.64
N VAL A 287 3.71 -20.94 13.04
CA VAL A 287 4.05 -20.59 11.65
C VAL A 287 4.20 -21.88 10.87
N VAL A 288 3.45 -22.04 9.77
CA VAL A 288 3.38 -23.30 9.03
C VAL A 288 3.45 -23.06 7.51
N GLY A 289 4.13 -23.94 6.80
CA GLY A 289 3.94 -24.15 5.37
C GLY A 289 5.13 -23.85 4.49
N SER A 290 5.90 -22.82 4.79
CA SER A 290 7.04 -22.40 3.95
C SER A 290 8.09 -23.52 3.81
N GLY A 291 8.40 -23.95 2.57
CA GLY A 291 9.33 -25.02 2.28
C GLY A 291 8.93 -26.39 2.85
N GLY A 292 7.64 -26.61 3.05
CA GLY A 292 7.09 -27.81 3.67
C GLY A 292 7.11 -29.06 2.79
N ASP A 293 7.15 -28.86 1.45
CA ASP A 293 7.14 -29.95 0.47
C ASP A 293 5.97 -30.93 0.73
N ASP A 294 6.16 -32.24 0.49
CA ASP A 294 5.13 -33.27 0.75
C ASP A 294 4.69 -33.36 2.23
N GLY A 295 5.39 -32.73 3.15
CA GLY A 295 5.09 -32.68 4.58
C GLY A 295 4.21 -31.51 5.02
N ALA A 296 3.83 -30.59 4.11
CA ALA A 296 3.08 -29.36 4.44
C ALA A 296 1.72 -29.65 5.05
N GLU A 297 0.96 -30.61 4.48
CA GLU A 297 -0.36 -31.03 5.01
C GLU A 297 -0.27 -31.59 6.41
N ALA A 298 0.69 -32.48 6.65
CA ALA A 298 0.90 -33.11 7.97
C ALA A 298 1.33 -32.06 9.01
N SER A 299 2.14 -31.08 8.62
CA SER A 299 2.57 -29.98 9.48
C SER A 299 1.41 -29.06 9.84
N LEU A 300 0.53 -28.76 8.88
CA LEU A 300 -0.69 -27.98 9.11
C LEU A 300 -1.65 -28.72 10.02
N THR A 301 -1.90 -30.01 9.77
CA THR A 301 -2.78 -30.85 10.60
C THR A 301 -2.32 -30.84 12.06
N ARG A 302 -1.03 -31.06 12.32
CA ARG A 302 -0.47 -30.99 13.69
C ARG A 302 -0.60 -29.61 14.33
N ALA A 303 -0.46 -28.54 13.56
CA ALA A 303 -0.65 -27.18 14.08
C ALA A 303 -2.13 -26.87 14.36
N LEU A 304 -3.04 -27.51 13.62
CA LEU A 304 -4.49 -27.43 13.84
C LEU A 304 -4.95 -28.21 15.09
N ASP A 305 -4.16 -29.15 15.64
CA ASP A 305 -4.49 -29.86 16.89
C ASP A 305 -4.36 -28.94 18.13
N ASP A 306 -3.51 -27.89 18.04
CA ASP A 306 -3.33 -26.91 19.11
C ASP A 306 -4.34 -25.76 18.97
N ASP A 307 -4.97 -25.34 20.06
CA ASP A 307 -5.93 -24.22 20.09
C ASP A 307 -5.20 -22.87 20.24
N VAL A 308 -4.37 -22.53 19.23
CA VAL A 308 -3.61 -21.28 19.17
C VAL A 308 -3.74 -20.62 17.79
N PRO A 309 -3.48 -19.31 17.68
CA PRO A 309 -3.43 -18.62 16.38
C PRO A 309 -2.41 -19.24 15.41
N LEU A 310 -2.75 -19.22 14.12
CA LEU A 310 -1.92 -19.76 13.05
C LEU A 310 -1.47 -18.66 12.10
N LEU A 311 -0.22 -18.76 11.64
CA LEU A 311 0.20 -18.17 10.38
C LEU A 311 0.41 -19.31 9.38
N VAL A 312 -0.22 -19.20 8.20
CA VAL A 312 -0.14 -20.20 7.14
C VAL A 312 0.37 -19.57 5.86
N ASP A 313 1.44 -20.13 5.30
CA ASP A 313 2.11 -19.62 4.09
C ASP A 313 2.38 -20.77 3.09
N ALA A 314 2.63 -20.41 1.86
CA ALA A 314 3.15 -21.28 0.81
C ALA A 314 2.38 -22.61 0.66
N ASP A 315 3.09 -23.75 0.70
CA ASP A 315 2.52 -25.09 0.41
C ASP A 315 1.33 -25.45 1.29
N ALA A 316 1.28 -24.98 2.55
CA ALA A 316 0.17 -25.29 3.46
C ALA A 316 -1.14 -24.57 3.11
N LEU A 317 -1.10 -23.47 2.35
CA LEU A 317 -2.31 -22.72 1.95
C LEU A 317 -3.31 -23.57 1.15
N GLN A 318 -2.83 -24.58 0.40
CA GLN A 318 -3.66 -25.45 -0.43
C GLN A 318 -4.49 -26.45 0.40
N HIS A 319 -4.08 -26.71 1.65
CA HIS A 319 -4.68 -27.72 2.54
C HIS A 319 -5.61 -27.12 3.60
N LEU A 320 -5.86 -25.80 3.51
CA LEU A 320 -6.70 -25.10 4.48
C LEU A 320 -8.18 -25.50 4.40
N PRO A 321 -8.82 -25.77 5.55
CA PRO A 321 -10.28 -25.86 5.60
C PRO A 321 -10.94 -24.51 5.34
N ARG A 322 -12.16 -24.50 4.80
CA ARG A 322 -12.99 -23.31 4.60
C ARG A 322 -14.35 -23.47 5.28
N PRO A 323 -14.71 -22.61 6.21
CA PRO A 323 -13.90 -21.58 6.88
C PRO A 323 -12.91 -22.18 7.91
N LEU A 324 -11.94 -21.35 8.33
CA LEU A 324 -11.08 -21.63 9.48
C LEU A 324 -11.83 -21.24 10.77
N ASN A 325 -11.91 -22.17 11.73
CA ASN A 325 -12.63 -21.93 12.98
C ASN A 325 -11.70 -21.43 14.11
N ARG A 326 -10.69 -20.63 13.75
CA ARG A 326 -9.70 -20.06 14.69
C ARG A 326 -9.05 -18.81 14.17
N PRO A 327 -8.45 -17.98 15.02
CA PRO A 327 -7.65 -16.83 14.58
C PRO A 327 -6.49 -17.27 13.68
N ALA A 328 -6.43 -16.76 12.45
CA ALA A 328 -5.37 -17.10 11.51
C ALA A 328 -4.98 -15.90 10.62
N LEU A 329 -3.71 -15.89 10.23
CA LEU A 329 -3.14 -15.01 9.21
C LEU A 329 -2.65 -15.87 8.05
N LEU A 330 -3.26 -15.69 6.88
CA LEU A 330 -2.86 -16.33 5.64
C LEU A 330 -1.98 -15.35 4.86
N THR A 331 -0.86 -15.82 4.29
CA THR A 331 0.12 -14.92 3.66
C THR A 331 0.38 -15.24 2.19
N PRO A 332 -0.66 -15.35 1.33
CA PRO A 332 -0.48 -15.66 -0.09
C PRO A 332 0.16 -14.52 -0.88
N HIS A 333 0.92 -14.85 -1.93
CA HIS A 333 1.13 -13.97 -3.06
C HIS A 333 -0.03 -14.12 -4.08
N ALA A 334 -0.09 -13.30 -5.14
CA ALA A 334 -1.20 -13.30 -6.09
C ALA A 334 -1.47 -14.67 -6.74
N GLY A 335 -0.41 -15.42 -7.05
CA GLY A 335 -0.57 -16.77 -7.63
C GLY A 335 -1.13 -17.80 -6.63
N GLU A 336 -0.68 -17.76 -5.37
CA GLU A 336 -1.22 -18.61 -4.28
C GLU A 336 -2.68 -18.24 -3.99
N LEU A 337 -3.00 -16.95 -3.92
CA LEU A 337 -4.37 -16.48 -3.70
C LEU A 337 -5.30 -16.91 -4.85
N ALA A 338 -4.82 -16.83 -6.08
CA ALA A 338 -5.55 -17.30 -7.26
C ALA A 338 -5.86 -18.80 -7.17
N ALA A 339 -4.89 -19.62 -6.81
CA ALA A 339 -5.09 -21.06 -6.58
C ALA A 339 -6.08 -21.33 -5.44
N MET A 340 -5.96 -20.60 -4.31
CA MET A 340 -6.88 -20.70 -3.18
C MET A 340 -8.33 -20.41 -3.58
N LEU A 341 -8.57 -19.44 -4.46
CA LEU A 341 -9.91 -18.98 -4.84
C LEU A 341 -10.42 -19.62 -6.15
N GLY A 342 -9.60 -20.43 -6.85
CA GLY A 342 -9.96 -21.04 -8.11
C GLY A 342 -10.14 -20.02 -9.25
N VAL A 343 -9.34 -18.97 -9.29
CA VAL A 343 -9.34 -17.90 -10.29
C VAL A 343 -7.98 -17.79 -10.98
N ARG A 344 -7.86 -16.95 -12.01
CA ARG A 344 -6.58 -16.70 -12.66
C ARG A 344 -5.76 -15.66 -11.86
N ARG A 345 -4.43 -15.77 -11.94
CA ARG A 345 -3.51 -14.86 -11.29
C ARG A 345 -3.70 -13.41 -11.74
N GLU A 346 -3.90 -13.20 -13.03
CA GLU A 346 -4.11 -11.88 -13.63
C GLU A 346 -5.37 -11.18 -13.09
N GLU A 347 -6.40 -11.96 -12.73
CA GLU A 347 -7.62 -11.41 -12.12
C GLU A 347 -7.34 -10.88 -10.72
N VAL A 348 -6.54 -11.60 -9.93
CA VAL A 348 -6.11 -11.13 -8.60
C VAL A 348 -5.24 -9.89 -8.72
N GLU A 349 -4.27 -9.87 -9.65
CA GLU A 349 -3.37 -8.73 -9.85
C GLU A 349 -4.11 -7.47 -10.34
N ALA A 350 -5.18 -7.65 -11.11
CA ALA A 350 -6.00 -6.54 -11.60
C ALA A 350 -6.93 -5.94 -10.53
N ASP A 351 -7.33 -6.71 -9.50
CA ASP A 351 -8.28 -6.28 -8.46
C ASP A 351 -7.91 -6.84 -7.07
N GLN A 352 -6.72 -6.47 -6.60
CA GLN A 352 -6.12 -7.01 -5.37
C GLN A 352 -7.02 -6.80 -4.15
N LEU A 353 -7.69 -5.65 -4.05
CA LEU A 353 -8.55 -5.31 -2.93
C LEU A 353 -9.76 -6.24 -2.81
N ALA A 354 -10.47 -6.46 -3.94
CA ALA A 354 -11.64 -7.32 -3.95
C ALA A 354 -11.26 -8.77 -3.62
N PHE A 355 -10.18 -9.30 -4.20
CA PHE A 355 -9.76 -10.68 -3.95
C PHE A 355 -9.19 -10.90 -2.55
N ALA A 356 -8.46 -9.94 -1.98
CA ALA A 356 -8.02 -10.02 -0.59
C ALA A 356 -9.20 -10.04 0.40
N ARG A 357 -10.20 -9.19 0.20
CA ARG A 357 -11.44 -9.17 1.00
C ARG A 357 -12.24 -10.46 0.83
N ARG A 358 -12.39 -10.93 -0.41
CA ARG A 358 -13.10 -12.18 -0.71
C ARG A 358 -12.45 -13.36 0.01
N ALA A 359 -11.13 -13.48 -0.03
CA ALA A 359 -10.43 -14.55 0.66
C ALA A 359 -10.56 -14.43 2.19
N ALA A 360 -10.47 -13.24 2.74
CA ALA A 360 -10.65 -13.03 4.18
C ALA A 360 -12.04 -13.50 4.64
N GLU A 361 -13.09 -13.20 3.89
CA GLU A 361 -14.45 -13.62 4.17
C GLU A 361 -14.63 -15.16 4.01
N GLU A 362 -14.19 -15.73 2.87
CA GLU A 362 -14.36 -17.17 2.58
C GLU A 362 -13.61 -18.06 3.57
N TYR A 363 -12.42 -17.65 4.04
CA TYR A 363 -11.64 -18.41 5.01
C TYR A 363 -11.93 -18.02 6.45
N ALA A 364 -12.71 -16.97 6.71
CA ALA A 364 -12.94 -16.38 8.04
C ALA A 364 -11.61 -16.08 8.78
N ALA A 365 -10.61 -15.56 8.06
CA ALA A 365 -9.25 -15.33 8.53
C ALA A 365 -8.69 -14.00 7.99
N ALA A 366 -7.68 -13.44 8.65
CA ALA A 366 -6.94 -12.34 8.09
C ALA A 366 -6.08 -12.84 6.90
N VAL A 367 -6.07 -12.08 5.80
CA VAL A 367 -5.30 -12.41 4.59
C VAL A 367 -4.32 -11.29 4.29
N LEU A 368 -3.03 -11.60 4.32
CA LEU A 368 -1.94 -10.73 3.90
C LEU A 368 -1.58 -11.10 2.45
N LEU A 369 -2.10 -10.34 1.51
CA LEU A 369 -1.74 -10.47 0.09
C LEU A 369 -0.41 -9.75 -0.17
N LYS A 370 0.63 -10.56 -0.42
CA LYS A 370 1.98 -10.07 -0.72
C LYS A 370 2.01 -9.37 -2.08
N GLY A 371 2.56 -8.15 -2.15
CA GLY A 371 2.67 -7.36 -3.38
C GLY A 371 3.60 -6.18 -3.21
N HIS A 372 3.68 -5.31 -4.24
CA HIS A 372 4.43 -4.04 -4.16
C HIS A 372 3.88 -3.21 -2.99
N HIS A 373 2.58 -2.98 -2.96
CA HIS A 373 1.87 -2.64 -1.73
C HIS A 373 1.23 -3.93 -1.18
N THR A 374 1.52 -4.24 0.08
CA THR A 374 0.95 -5.41 0.74
C THR A 374 -0.39 -5.05 1.36
N LEU A 375 -1.42 -5.83 1.07
CA LEU A 375 -2.76 -5.67 1.65
C LEU A 375 -2.96 -6.68 2.77
N VAL A 376 -3.47 -6.24 3.92
CA VAL A 376 -3.94 -7.12 4.98
C VAL A 376 -5.43 -6.88 5.14
N ALA A 377 -6.25 -7.84 4.72
CA ALA A 377 -7.70 -7.79 4.85
C ALA A 377 -8.17 -8.68 6.00
N GLU A 378 -9.22 -8.27 6.72
CA GLU A 378 -9.89 -9.12 7.69
C GLU A 378 -11.34 -9.41 7.30
N PRO A 379 -11.96 -10.44 7.85
CA PRO A 379 -13.41 -10.63 7.74
C PRO A 379 -14.14 -9.37 8.20
N GLY A 380 -15.18 -8.94 7.46
CA GLY A 380 -15.83 -7.65 7.71
C GLY A 380 -15.27 -6.49 6.90
N GLY A 381 -14.23 -6.70 6.08
CA GLY A 381 -13.83 -5.84 4.97
C GLY A 381 -12.88 -4.69 5.30
N ARG A 382 -12.39 -4.52 6.55
CA ARG A 382 -11.32 -3.56 6.84
C ARG A 382 -10.00 -4.02 6.22
N VAL A 383 -9.19 -3.07 5.76
CA VAL A 383 -7.91 -3.36 5.10
C VAL A 383 -6.82 -2.41 5.61
N HIS A 384 -5.71 -3.00 6.03
CA HIS A 384 -4.45 -2.28 6.18
C HIS A 384 -3.61 -2.41 4.92
N VAL A 385 -3.00 -1.31 4.49
CA VAL A 385 -2.09 -1.28 3.34
C VAL A 385 -0.68 -0.93 3.83
N THR A 386 0.30 -1.72 3.46
CA THR A 386 1.70 -1.40 3.66
C THR A 386 2.29 -0.87 2.37
N THR A 387 2.69 0.40 2.40
CA THR A 387 3.36 1.11 1.30
C THR A 387 4.86 1.28 1.56
N THR A 388 5.36 0.69 2.65
CA THR A 388 6.76 0.78 3.08
C THR A 388 7.54 -0.40 2.52
N GLY A 389 8.68 -0.13 1.90
CA GLY A 389 9.54 -1.16 1.34
C GLY A 389 10.35 -0.66 0.15
N THR A 390 11.03 -1.57 -0.50
CA THR A 390 11.82 -1.35 -1.72
C THR A 390 11.59 -2.49 -2.70
N SER A 391 11.64 -2.22 -4.00
CA SER A 391 11.53 -3.25 -5.05
C SER A 391 12.66 -4.29 -4.96
N TRP A 392 13.77 -3.98 -4.30
CA TRP A 392 14.84 -4.94 -4.00
C TRP A 392 14.43 -6.07 -3.06
N LEU A 393 13.26 -5.95 -2.40
CA LEU A 393 12.69 -6.98 -1.53
C LEU A 393 12.12 -8.18 -2.32
N ALA A 394 11.98 -8.08 -3.63
CA ALA A 394 11.53 -9.17 -4.50
C ALA A 394 12.62 -10.23 -4.68
N VAL A 395 13.04 -10.89 -3.59
CA VAL A 395 14.06 -11.94 -3.53
C VAL A 395 13.52 -13.20 -2.87
N ALA A 396 14.07 -14.34 -3.25
CA ALA A 396 13.72 -15.63 -2.63
C ALA A 396 14.02 -15.62 -1.11
N GLY A 397 13.08 -16.16 -0.34
CA GLY A 397 13.17 -16.25 1.13
C GLY A 397 12.70 -15.02 1.89
N ALA A 398 12.37 -13.90 1.23
CA ALA A 398 11.81 -12.71 1.88
C ALA A 398 10.45 -13.02 2.53
N GLY A 399 9.61 -13.84 1.87
CA GLY A 399 8.35 -14.33 2.42
C GLY A 399 8.52 -15.17 3.68
N ASP A 400 9.55 -16.02 3.72
CA ASP A 400 9.87 -16.84 4.91
C ASP A 400 10.19 -15.98 6.13
N VAL A 401 11.01 -14.93 5.93
CA VAL A 401 11.32 -13.95 6.99
C VAL A 401 10.06 -13.21 7.45
N LEU A 402 9.21 -12.78 6.52
CA LEU A 402 7.94 -12.14 6.83
C LEU A 402 7.02 -13.06 7.65
N GLY A 403 6.90 -14.33 7.25
CA GLY A 403 6.11 -15.33 7.95
C GLY A 403 6.58 -15.53 9.39
N GLY A 404 7.88 -15.69 9.60
CA GLY A 404 8.46 -15.80 10.94
C GLY A 404 8.20 -14.57 11.81
N LEU A 405 8.38 -13.37 11.26
CA LEU A 405 8.13 -12.10 11.94
C LEU A 405 6.66 -11.94 12.34
N CYS A 406 5.73 -12.18 11.42
CA CYS A 406 4.29 -12.11 11.72
C CYS A 406 3.87 -13.17 12.75
N GLY A 407 4.47 -14.38 12.71
CA GLY A 407 4.26 -15.42 13.71
C GLY A 407 4.72 -14.99 15.10
N ALA A 408 5.86 -14.31 15.21
CA ALA A 408 6.32 -13.74 16.48
C ALA A 408 5.35 -12.66 17.01
N LEU A 409 4.82 -11.81 16.15
CA LEU A 409 3.82 -10.79 16.51
C LEU A 409 2.51 -11.43 16.98
N LEU A 410 2.03 -12.50 16.32
CA LEU A 410 0.90 -13.30 16.80
C LEU A 410 1.16 -13.87 18.19
N ALA A 411 2.32 -14.51 18.38
CA ALA A 411 2.69 -15.11 19.67
C ALA A 411 2.88 -14.06 20.77
N SER A 412 3.19 -12.83 20.44
CA SER A 412 3.23 -11.69 21.38
C SER A 412 1.83 -11.19 21.77
N GLY A 413 0.76 -11.69 21.12
CA GLY A 413 -0.65 -11.42 21.40
C GLY A 413 -1.29 -10.32 20.56
N LEU A 414 -0.74 -10.01 19.39
CA LEU A 414 -1.45 -9.21 18.39
C LEU A 414 -2.54 -10.04 17.71
N SER A 415 -3.61 -9.38 17.26
CA SER A 415 -4.60 -10.01 16.39
C SER A 415 -3.94 -10.42 15.05
N PRO A 416 -4.48 -11.42 14.31
CA PRO A 416 -3.97 -11.76 12.98
C PRO A 416 -3.90 -10.57 12.04
N PHE A 417 -4.88 -9.69 12.09
CA PHE A 417 -4.96 -8.47 11.28
C PHE A 417 -3.83 -7.49 11.63
N ASP A 418 -3.62 -7.21 12.93
CA ASP A 418 -2.57 -6.30 13.37
C ASP A 418 -1.17 -6.93 13.18
N ALA A 419 -1.01 -8.23 13.43
CA ALA A 419 0.25 -8.92 13.21
C ALA A 419 0.70 -8.88 11.75
N GLY A 420 -0.24 -9.05 10.80
CA GLY A 420 0.03 -8.88 9.37
C GLY A 420 0.42 -7.45 9.01
N ALA A 421 -0.31 -6.46 9.52
CA ALA A 421 -0.07 -5.05 9.24
C ALA A 421 1.27 -4.55 9.83
N VAL A 422 1.54 -4.84 11.09
CA VAL A 422 2.80 -4.49 11.76
C VAL A 422 3.97 -5.26 11.15
N GLY A 423 3.80 -6.56 10.89
CA GLY A 423 4.83 -7.42 10.32
C GLY A 423 5.24 -6.98 8.92
N SER A 424 4.28 -6.72 8.03
CA SER A 424 4.57 -6.23 6.68
C SER A 424 5.25 -4.85 6.69
N TRP A 425 4.82 -3.95 7.58
CA TRP A 425 5.45 -2.63 7.73
C TRP A 425 6.90 -2.75 8.21
N LEU A 426 7.16 -3.53 9.27
CA LEU A 426 8.51 -3.76 9.81
C LEU A 426 9.42 -4.43 8.79
N HIS A 427 8.91 -5.41 8.06
CA HIS A 427 9.63 -6.12 7.02
C HIS A 427 10.05 -5.18 5.88
N GLY A 428 9.12 -4.35 5.40
CA GLY A 428 9.41 -3.33 4.39
C GLY A 428 10.40 -2.27 4.88
N ALA A 429 10.26 -1.80 6.12
CA ALA A 429 11.20 -0.85 6.73
C ALA A 429 12.60 -1.45 6.92
N ALA A 430 12.69 -2.74 7.31
CA ALA A 430 13.96 -3.46 7.42
C ALA A 430 14.63 -3.64 6.05
N ALA A 431 13.85 -3.93 5.01
CA ALA A 431 14.34 -4.01 3.66
C ALA A 431 14.89 -2.67 3.16
N THR A 432 14.18 -1.58 3.41
CA THR A 432 14.64 -0.21 3.07
C THR A 432 15.93 0.13 3.81
N TYR A 433 15.99 -0.18 5.11
CA TYR A 433 17.19 0.03 5.93
C TYR A 433 18.39 -0.78 5.44
N ALA A 434 18.20 -2.07 5.13
CA ALA A 434 19.25 -2.95 4.65
C ALA A 434 19.72 -2.59 3.24
N SER A 435 18.81 -2.17 2.36
CA SER A 435 19.06 -1.86 0.96
C SER A 435 19.92 -0.61 0.77
N GLN A 436 19.64 0.45 1.52
CA GLN A 436 20.27 1.77 1.29
C GLN A 436 20.26 2.18 -0.21
N GLY A 437 19.22 1.76 -0.95
CA GLY A 437 19.07 2.00 -2.37
C GLY A 437 19.66 0.91 -3.30
N GLY A 438 20.33 -0.10 -2.75
CA GLY A 438 20.97 -1.19 -3.50
C GLY A 438 20.31 -2.57 -3.30
N PRO A 439 20.90 -3.62 -3.91
CA PRO A 439 20.44 -5.01 -3.77
C PRO A 439 20.50 -5.52 -2.34
N ILE A 440 19.55 -6.40 -1.97
CA ILE A 440 19.51 -7.05 -0.65
C ILE A 440 19.28 -8.56 -0.77
N SER A 441 19.49 -9.26 0.34
CA SER A 441 19.11 -10.68 0.50
C SER A 441 18.16 -10.84 1.69
N ALA A 442 17.39 -11.92 1.72
CA ALA A 442 16.48 -12.21 2.82
C ALA A 442 17.16 -12.25 4.22
N PRO A 443 18.37 -12.84 4.39
CA PRO A 443 19.09 -12.77 5.66
C PRO A 443 19.43 -11.32 6.09
N ALA A 444 19.74 -10.43 5.15
CA ALA A 444 20.03 -9.03 5.48
C ALA A 444 18.79 -8.31 6.01
N VAL A 445 17.61 -8.62 5.47
CA VAL A 445 16.34 -8.10 5.99
C VAL A 445 16.10 -8.58 7.43
N ALA A 446 16.25 -9.89 7.69
CA ALA A 446 16.09 -10.45 9.03
C ALA A 446 17.05 -9.81 10.04
N ALA A 447 18.32 -9.62 9.67
CA ALA A 447 19.35 -9.00 10.51
C ALA A 447 19.05 -7.52 10.82
N ALA A 448 18.35 -6.80 9.94
CA ALA A 448 17.98 -5.39 10.12
C ALA A 448 16.79 -5.19 11.07
N LEU A 449 15.92 -6.19 11.24
CA LEU A 449 14.67 -6.08 12.02
C LEU A 449 14.87 -5.58 13.46
N PRO A 450 15.81 -6.11 14.28
CA PRO A 450 15.99 -5.63 15.65
C PRO A 450 16.37 -4.15 15.72
N ARG A 451 17.16 -3.67 14.77
CA ARG A 451 17.56 -2.27 14.70
C ARG A 451 16.39 -1.38 14.32
N VAL A 452 15.59 -1.78 13.31
CA VAL A 452 14.39 -1.03 12.91
C VAL A 452 13.38 -0.94 14.05
N VAL A 453 13.16 -2.03 14.79
CA VAL A 453 12.28 -2.01 15.97
C VAL A 453 12.84 -1.07 17.05
N ALA A 454 14.14 -1.10 17.32
CA ALA A 454 14.76 -0.20 18.29
C ALA A 454 14.62 1.28 17.90
N ASP A 455 14.81 1.60 16.62
CA ASP A 455 14.67 2.98 16.11
C ASP A 455 13.21 3.44 16.09
N LEU A 456 12.27 2.50 15.84
CA LEU A 456 10.83 2.78 15.89
C LEU A 456 10.34 3.12 17.30
N LEU A 457 10.90 2.49 18.32
CA LEU A 457 10.49 2.61 19.71
C LEU A 457 11.20 3.77 20.47
N ARG A 458 12.11 4.49 19.85
CA ARG A 458 12.69 5.74 20.36
C ARG A 458 11.73 6.89 20.24
#